data_8d60a693700a6c997fffd0475a49c32a
#
_entry.id   8d60a693700a6c997fffd0475a49c32a
#
_cell.length_a   1.000
_cell.length_b   1.000
_cell.length_c   1.000
_cell.angle_alpha   90.00
_cell.angle_beta   90.00
_cell.angle_gamma   90.00
#
_symmetry.space_group_name_H-M   'P 1'
#
loop_
_entity.id
_entity.type
_entity.pdbx_description
1 polymer ?
#
loop_
_entity_poly.entity_id
_entity_poly.type
_entity_poly.pdbx_seq_one_letter_code
_entity_poly.pdbx_strand_id
1 'polypeptide(L)'
;DPARPEVVLVGGSMGAGNLPEMIARILPVLGENGHLTVVCGSNVDALRRATEAYGSDPRVSLRAQVTPLTPLIAAADVLVTKSGGLTSTEAMTIGTAIVVSHPIAGCETENARYMEDNELALWAHTDDELTAKVADLLRHPEKRAEMIAKQHEKIDPDCARKIADILIRRTNEMMGRKTPDA
;
A
#
# COMPACT_ATOMS: atom_id res chain seq x y z
N ASP A 1 2.40 13.81 11.56
CA ASP A 1 3.35 14.61 12.32
C ASP A 1 4.75 14.40 11.73
N PRO A 2 5.40 15.40 11.13
CA PRO A 2 6.73 15.26 10.52
C PRO A 2 7.82 14.77 11.47
N ALA A 3 7.63 14.94 12.77
CA ALA A 3 8.56 14.49 13.81
C ALA A 3 8.32 13.03 14.23
N ARG A 4 7.27 12.39 13.71
CA ARG A 4 6.87 11.03 14.06
C ARG A 4 6.58 10.22 12.77
N PRO A 5 7.58 9.57 12.20
CA PRO A 5 7.39 8.74 11.02
C PRO A 5 6.29 7.69 11.24
N GLU A 6 5.36 7.57 10.30
CA GLU A 6 4.28 6.57 10.31
C GLU A 6 4.50 5.56 9.19
N VAL A 7 4.63 4.29 9.55
CA VAL A 7 4.60 3.18 8.59
C VAL A 7 3.31 2.40 8.76
N VAL A 8 2.63 2.14 7.67
CA VAL A 8 1.45 1.28 7.64
C VAL A 8 1.81 -0.04 6.97
N LEU A 9 1.64 -1.14 7.68
CA LEU A 9 1.84 -2.50 7.17
C LEU A 9 0.48 -3.18 6.95
N VAL A 10 0.20 -3.58 5.71
CA VAL A 10 -1.07 -4.22 5.33
C VAL A 10 -0.82 -5.61 4.78
N GLY A 11 -1.25 -6.64 5.52
CA GLY A 11 -1.16 -8.05 5.11
C GLY A 11 -2.18 -8.48 4.05
N GLY A 12 -2.98 -7.54 3.52
CA GLY A 12 -4.09 -7.82 2.62
C GLY A 12 -5.30 -8.43 3.35
N SER A 13 -6.40 -8.70 2.62
CA SER A 13 -7.65 -9.20 3.22
C SER A 13 -7.49 -10.51 4.00
N MET A 14 -6.58 -11.37 3.58
CA MET A 14 -6.29 -12.66 4.23
C MET A 14 -5.12 -12.60 5.22
N GLY A 15 -4.52 -11.41 5.46
CA GLY A 15 -3.35 -11.28 6.33
C GLY A 15 -2.18 -12.14 5.86
N ALA A 16 -1.88 -12.10 4.55
CA ALA A 16 -0.79 -12.87 3.97
C ALA A 16 0.59 -12.37 4.44
N GLY A 17 1.55 -13.27 4.53
CA GLY A 17 2.90 -13.01 5.04
C GLY A 17 3.04 -13.32 6.52
N ASN A 18 4.29 -13.39 7.00
CA ASN A 18 4.60 -13.52 8.42
C ASN A 18 4.62 -12.13 9.08
N LEU A 19 3.43 -11.59 9.43
CA LEU A 19 3.32 -10.25 9.99
C LEU A 19 4.22 -10.01 11.22
N PRO A 20 4.32 -10.92 12.21
CA PRO A 20 5.24 -10.74 13.33
C PRO A 20 6.70 -10.56 12.90
N GLU A 21 7.13 -11.27 11.87
CA GLU A 21 8.49 -11.15 11.33
C GLU A 21 8.69 -9.80 10.60
N MET A 22 7.73 -9.40 9.79
CA MET A 22 7.76 -8.09 9.12
C MET A 22 7.78 -6.94 10.13
N ILE A 23 7.03 -7.03 11.24
CA ILE A 23 7.09 -6.09 12.35
C ILE A 23 8.50 -6.03 12.93
N ALA A 24 9.11 -7.20 13.21
CA ALA A 24 10.48 -7.29 13.73
C ALA A 24 11.51 -6.62 12.81
N ARG A 25 11.29 -6.63 11.50
CA ARG A 25 12.16 -6.02 10.49
C ARG A 25 11.97 -4.51 10.36
N ILE A 26 10.76 -4.01 10.59
CA ILE A 26 10.42 -2.59 10.42
C ILE A 26 10.72 -1.79 11.70
N LEU A 27 10.41 -2.31 12.88
CA LEU A 27 10.55 -1.60 14.16
C LEU A 27 11.93 -0.98 14.40
N PRO A 28 13.08 -1.67 14.10
CA PRO A 28 14.40 -1.10 14.35
C PRO A 28 14.70 0.16 13.53
N VAL A 29 14.08 0.32 12.36
CA VAL A 29 14.33 1.45 11.45
C VAL A 29 13.39 2.63 11.65
N LEU A 30 12.33 2.47 12.47
CA LEU A 30 11.42 3.55 12.84
C LEU A 30 12.00 4.54 13.86
N GLY A 31 13.04 4.12 14.60
CA GLY A 31 13.54 4.89 15.73
C GLY A 31 12.56 4.91 16.92
N GLU A 32 12.88 5.75 17.91
CA GLU A 32 12.09 5.81 19.16
C GLU A 32 10.73 6.51 18.97
N ASN A 33 10.67 7.48 18.08
CA ASN A 33 9.47 8.31 17.86
C ASN A 33 8.56 7.78 16.74
N GLY A 34 9.03 6.84 15.92
CA GLY A 34 8.25 6.31 14.81
C GLY A 34 7.10 5.42 15.28
N HIS A 35 6.11 5.26 14.43
CA HIS A 35 4.93 4.44 14.72
C HIS A 35 4.64 3.48 13.58
N LEU A 36 4.19 2.28 13.92
CA LEU A 36 3.82 1.21 12.99
C LEU A 36 2.35 0.82 13.20
N THR A 37 1.52 1.12 12.23
CA THR A 37 0.15 0.59 12.19
C THR A 37 0.11 -0.67 11.34
N VAL A 38 -0.32 -1.78 11.93
CA VAL A 38 -0.42 -3.10 11.26
C VAL A 38 -1.86 -3.49 11.07
N VAL A 39 -2.26 -3.76 9.83
CA VAL A 39 -3.60 -4.23 9.47
C VAL A 39 -3.52 -5.71 9.08
N CYS A 40 -4.04 -6.58 9.95
CA CYS A 40 -3.98 -8.03 9.82
C CYS A 40 -5.08 -8.62 8.91
N GLY A 41 -6.03 -7.79 8.45
CA GLY A 41 -7.18 -8.25 7.66
C GLY A 41 -8.11 -9.17 8.46
N SER A 42 -8.62 -10.20 7.82
CA SER A 42 -9.49 -11.21 8.44
C SER A 42 -8.72 -12.33 9.16
N ASN A 43 -7.38 -12.28 9.17
CA ASN A 43 -6.55 -13.32 9.77
C ASN A 43 -6.42 -13.13 11.29
N VAL A 44 -7.34 -13.77 12.04
CA VAL A 44 -7.39 -13.72 13.51
C VAL A 44 -6.12 -14.28 14.15
N ASP A 45 -5.53 -15.34 13.57
CA ASP A 45 -4.31 -15.94 14.10
C ASP A 45 -3.09 -15.03 13.91
N ALA A 46 -3.00 -14.32 12.77
CA ALA A 46 -1.95 -13.34 12.56
C ALA A 46 -2.07 -12.18 13.56
N LEU A 47 -3.29 -11.68 13.79
CA LEU A 47 -3.55 -10.64 14.78
C LEU A 47 -3.16 -11.11 16.19
N ARG A 48 -3.57 -12.33 16.60
CA ARG A 48 -3.23 -12.90 17.90
C ARG A 48 -1.73 -12.98 18.09
N ARG A 49 -1.01 -13.60 17.16
CA ARG A 49 0.47 -13.73 17.22
C ARG A 49 1.18 -12.38 17.27
N ALA A 50 0.72 -11.41 16.46
CA ALA A 50 1.28 -10.07 16.49
C ALA A 50 1.01 -9.37 17.82
N THR A 51 -0.19 -9.56 18.42
CA THR A 51 -0.56 -9.00 19.73
C THR A 51 0.27 -9.62 20.85
N GLU A 52 0.48 -10.93 20.83
CA GLU A 52 1.34 -11.62 21.82
C GLU A 52 2.77 -11.11 21.78
N ALA A 53 3.31 -10.84 20.58
CA ALA A 53 4.69 -10.41 20.41
C ALA A 53 4.93 -8.91 20.60
N TYR A 54 3.98 -8.06 20.16
CA TYR A 54 4.18 -6.60 20.04
C TYR A 54 3.09 -5.75 20.65
N GLY A 55 2.04 -6.33 21.24
CA GLY A 55 0.90 -5.58 21.78
C GLY A 55 1.25 -4.63 22.94
N SER A 56 2.40 -4.81 23.59
CA SER A 56 2.93 -3.92 24.63
C SER A 56 3.90 -2.85 24.12
N ASP A 57 4.34 -2.88 22.85
CA ASP A 57 5.21 -1.85 22.31
C ASP A 57 4.37 -0.61 21.95
N PRO A 58 4.62 0.56 22.58
CA PRO A 58 3.82 1.76 22.35
C PRO A 58 3.93 2.31 20.94
N ARG A 59 4.90 1.87 20.15
CA ARG A 59 5.07 2.24 18.75
C ARG A 59 4.23 1.41 17.81
N VAL A 60 3.53 0.35 18.27
CA VAL A 60 2.79 -0.58 17.42
C VAL A 60 1.29 -0.48 17.68
N SER A 61 0.52 -0.24 16.64
CA SER A 61 -0.93 -0.35 16.65
C SER A 61 -1.38 -1.52 15.79
N LEU A 62 -1.98 -2.52 16.42
CA LEU A 62 -2.49 -3.71 15.73
C LEU A 62 -3.98 -3.58 15.46
N ARG A 63 -4.38 -3.80 14.20
CA ARG A 63 -5.76 -3.73 13.75
C ARG A 63 -6.16 -5.03 13.06
N ALA A 64 -7.39 -5.47 13.26
CA ALA A 64 -8.02 -6.50 12.43
C ALA A 64 -8.26 -5.94 11.01
N GLN A 65 -9.43 -6.17 10.46
CA GLN A 65 -9.84 -5.55 9.19
C GLN A 65 -10.24 -4.09 9.43
N VAL A 66 -9.79 -3.20 8.55
CA VAL A 66 -10.14 -1.76 8.56
C VAL A 66 -10.84 -1.41 7.26
N THR A 67 -11.97 -0.73 7.34
CA THR A 67 -12.73 -0.24 6.18
C THR A 67 -13.33 1.13 6.51
N PRO A 68 -13.05 2.18 5.75
CA PRO A 68 -12.08 2.25 4.65
C PRO A 68 -10.61 2.24 5.13
N LEU A 69 -9.72 1.73 4.29
CA LEU A 69 -8.27 1.72 4.56
C LEU A 69 -7.60 3.07 4.20
N THR A 70 -8.24 3.83 3.32
CA THR A 70 -7.78 5.10 2.75
C THR A 70 -7.21 6.10 3.78
N PRO A 71 -7.87 6.34 4.96
CA PRO A 71 -7.31 7.27 5.94
C PRO A 71 -5.97 6.83 6.53
N LEU A 72 -5.75 5.51 6.70
CA LEU A 72 -4.46 4.99 7.18
C LEU A 72 -3.38 5.14 6.10
N ILE A 73 -3.71 4.82 4.85
CA ILE A 73 -2.80 4.99 3.72
C ILE A 73 -2.38 6.46 3.59
N ALA A 74 -3.34 7.39 3.65
CA ALA A 74 -3.08 8.82 3.53
C ALA A 74 -2.24 9.40 4.68
N ALA A 75 -2.27 8.77 5.85
CA ALA A 75 -1.48 9.20 7.01
C ALA A 75 -0.06 8.61 7.02
N ALA A 76 0.23 7.63 6.18
CA ALA A 76 1.50 6.93 6.17
C ALA A 76 2.59 7.69 5.41
N ASP A 77 3.80 7.73 5.95
CA ASP A 77 5.01 8.10 5.22
C ASP A 77 5.43 6.98 4.27
N VAL A 78 5.24 5.73 4.70
CA VAL A 78 5.54 4.53 3.89
C VAL A 78 4.45 3.49 4.13
N LEU A 79 3.88 2.99 3.05
CA LEU A 79 3.01 1.82 3.04
C LEU A 79 3.82 0.58 2.69
N VAL A 80 3.80 -0.42 3.56
CA VAL A 80 4.32 -1.76 3.27
C VAL A 80 3.14 -2.68 2.99
N THR A 81 3.10 -3.26 1.80
CA THR A 81 1.99 -4.12 1.39
C THR A 81 2.43 -5.11 0.32
N LYS A 82 1.61 -6.10 0.04
CA LYS A 82 1.71 -6.89 -1.18
C LYS A 82 1.15 -6.09 -2.36
N SER A 83 1.50 -6.44 -3.59
CA SER A 83 1.10 -5.73 -4.82
C SER A 83 -0.32 -6.09 -5.28
N GLY A 84 -1.28 -6.17 -4.34
CA GLY A 84 -2.70 -6.40 -4.65
C GLY A 84 -3.31 -5.16 -5.33
N GLY A 85 -4.09 -5.39 -6.39
CA GLY A 85 -4.58 -4.32 -7.28
C GLY A 85 -5.30 -3.18 -6.55
N LEU A 86 -6.20 -3.45 -5.60
CA LEU A 86 -6.98 -2.41 -4.91
C LEU A 86 -6.10 -1.53 -4.02
N THR A 87 -5.44 -2.11 -3.03
CA THR A 87 -4.64 -1.36 -2.05
C THR A 87 -3.51 -0.57 -2.73
N SER A 88 -2.83 -1.18 -3.72
CA SER A 88 -1.77 -0.50 -4.44
C SER A 88 -2.29 0.68 -5.26
N THR A 89 -3.42 0.52 -5.97
CA THR A 89 -4.02 1.60 -6.76
C THR A 89 -4.54 2.73 -5.86
N GLU A 90 -5.18 2.41 -4.73
CA GLU A 90 -5.59 3.39 -3.73
C GLU A 90 -4.39 4.19 -3.23
N ALA A 91 -3.30 3.52 -2.84
CA ALA A 91 -2.09 4.17 -2.34
C ALA A 91 -1.43 5.07 -3.39
N MET A 92 -1.32 4.62 -4.64
CA MET A 92 -0.78 5.42 -5.75
C MET A 92 -1.67 6.62 -6.08
N THR A 93 -3.00 6.48 -5.99
CA THR A 93 -3.94 7.59 -6.21
C THR A 93 -3.85 8.65 -5.12
N ILE A 94 -3.64 8.22 -3.87
CA ILE A 94 -3.46 9.11 -2.71
C ILE A 94 -2.09 9.80 -2.77
N GLY A 95 -1.07 9.14 -3.30
CA GLY A 95 0.32 9.58 -3.28
C GLY A 95 1.01 9.17 -1.98
N THR A 96 1.05 7.88 -1.70
CA THR A 96 1.79 7.30 -0.58
C THR A 96 2.96 6.49 -1.10
N ALA A 97 4.15 6.64 -0.53
CA ALA A 97 5.32 5.83 -0.92
C ALA A 97 5.11 4.37 -0.54
N ILE A 98 5.41 3.45 -1.47
CA ILE A 98 5.10 2.02 -1.34
C ILE A 98 6.36 1.17 -1.32
N VAL A 99 6.44 0.25 -0.37
CA VAL A 99 7.34 -0.91 -0.42
C VAL A 99 6.50 -2.17 -0.57
N VAL A 100 6.66 -2.84 -1.69
CA VAL A 100 6.03 -4.15 -1.94
C VAL A 100 6.86 -5.23 -1.27
N SER A 101 6.20 -6.11 -0.52
CA SER A 101 6.82 -7.27 0.12
C SER A 101 5.90 -8.47 0.04
N HIS A 102 6.46 -9.65 -0.19
CA HIS A 102 5.76 -10.94 -0.22
C HIS A 102 4.53 -10.97 -1.15
N PRO A 103 4.67 -10.58 -2.44
CA PRO A 103 3.58 -10.71 -3.39
C PRO A 103 3.19 -12.20 -3.56
N ILE A 104 1.91 -12.47 -3.71
CA ILE A 104 1.43 -13.81 -4.03
C ILE A 104 1.86 -14.15 -5.46
N ALA A 105 2.41 -15.35 -5.64
CA ALA A 105 2.87 -15.82 -6.95
C ALA A 105 1.75 -15.72 -8.00
N GLY A 106 2.10 -15.30 -9.21
CA GLY A 106 1.18 -15.06 -10.31
C GLY A 106 0.90 -13.57 -10.50
N CYS A 107 -0.35 -13.16 -10.49
CA CYS A 107 -0.73 -11.78 -10.82
C CYS A 107 -0.10 -10.71 -9.92
N GLU A 108 0.13 -11.00 -8.63
CA GLU A 108 0.76 -10.03 -7.74
C GLU A 108 2.26 -9.88 -8.03
N THR A 109 2.94 -10.93 -8.49
CA THR A 109 4.35 -10.83 -8.93
C THR A 109 4.48 -9.93 -10.16
N GLU A 110 3.56 -10.05 -11.13
CA GLU A 110 3.57 -9.19 -12.31
C GLU A 110 3.23 -7.73 -11.95
N ASN A 111 2.28 -7.52 -11.01
CA ASN A 111 1.99 -6.19 -10.49
C ASN A 111 3.22 -5.57 -9.80
N ALA A 112 3.93 -6.35 -8.96
CA ALA A 112 5.14 -5.90 -8.28
C ALA A 112 6.22 -5.46 -9.28
N ARG A 113 6.47 -6.29 -10.31
CA ARG A 113 7.41 -5.98 -11.38
C ARG A 113 7.01 -4.70 -12.12
N TYR A 114 5.73 -4.60 -12.53
CA TYR A 114 5.24 -3.40 -13.21
C TYR A 114 5.43 -2.13 -12.36
N MET A 115 5.15 -2.21 -11.06
CA MET A 115 5.31 -1.07 -10.16
C MET A 115 6.79 -0.69 -10.00
N GLU A 116 7.69 -1.66 -9.88
CA GLU A 116 9.13 -1.42 -9.78
C GLU A 116 9.71 -0.84 -11.08
N ASP A 117 9.40 -1.46 -12.24
CA ASP A 117 9.89 -1.03 -13.57
C ASP A 117 9.43 0.41 -13.92
N ASN A 118 8.31 0.86 -13.36
CA ASN A 118 7.79 2.21 -13.57
C ASN A 118 8.06 3.16 -12.39
N GLU A 119 8.90 2.78 -11.44
CA GLU A 119 9.28 3.60 -10.26
C GLU A 119 8.08 4.00 -9.37
N LEU A 120 7.00 3.21 -9.38
CA LEU A 120 5.77 3.46 -8.59
C LEU A 120 5.86 2.91 -7.17
N ALA A 121 6.76 1.96 -6.94
CA ALA A 121 7.04 1.34 -5.65
C ALA A 121 8.45 0.74 -5.65
N LEU A 122 8.99 0.45 -4.46
CA LEU A 122 10.16 -0.40 -4.29
C LEU A 122 9.71 -1.84 -4.00
N TRP A 123 10.25 -2.83 -4.68
CA TRP A 123 9.97 -4.23 -4.40
C TRP A 123 11.08 -4.87 -3.56
N ALA A 124 10.77 -5.29 -2.33
CA ALA A 124 11.67 -6.01 -1.46
C ALA A 124 11.56 -7.53 -1.73
N HIS A 125 12.62 -8.13 -2.23
CA HIS A 125 12.68 -9.57 -2.53
C HIS A 125 13.07 -10.40 -1.31
N THR A 126 13.67 -9.77 -0.30
CA THR A 126 14.08 -10.39 0.96
C THR A 126 13.67 -9.50 2.15
N ASP A 127 13.67 -10.08 3.35
CA ASP A 127 13.38 -9.34 4.59
C ASP A 127 14.45 -8.27 4.88
N ASP A 128 15.70 -8.51 4.52
CA ASP A 128 16.77 -7.52 4.68
C ASP A 128 16.59 -6.35 3.71
N GLU A 129 16.13 -6.63 2.48
CA GLU A 129 15.74 -5.57 1.54
C GLU A 129 14.52 -4.79 2.02
N LEU A 130 13.53 -5.45 2.65
CA LEU A 130 12.38 -4.77 3.24
C LEU A 130 12.86 -3.73 4.27
N THR A 131 13.71 -4.15 5.20
CA THR A 131 14.31 -3.29 6.22
C THR A 131 15.05 -2.11 5.58
N ALA A 132 15.90 -2.38 4.60
CA ALA A 132 16.72 -1.37 3.93
C ALA A 132 15.88 -0.35 3.16
N LYS A 133 14.88 -0.82 2.39
CA LYS A 133 14.01 0.03 1.55
C LYS A 133 13.07 0.91 2.40
N VAL A 134 12.52 0.37 3.49
CA VAL A 134 11.73 1.18 4.45
C VAL A 134 12.61 2.24 5.10
N ALA A 135 13.80 1.86 5.59
CA ALA A 135 14.74 2.80 6.19
C ALA A 135 15.20 3.90 5.22
N ASP A 136 15.41 3.55 3.96
CA ASP A 136 15.82 4.49 2.92
C ASP A 136 14.71 5.53 2.66
N LEU A 137 13.48 5.09 2.46
CA LEU A 137 12.33 5.99 2.25
C LEU A 137 12.04 6.88 3.47
N LEU A 138 12.20 6.37 4.69
CA LEU A 138 12.00 7.18 5.90
C LEU A 138 13.05 8.28 6.06
N ARG A 139 14.32 8.01 5.69
CA ARG A 139 15.43 8.96 5.77
C ARG A 139 15.47 9.97 4.63
N HIS A 140 14.85 9.65 3.48
CA HIS A 140 14.95 10.41 2.24
C HIS A 140 13.56 10.83 1.74
N PRO A 141 12.96 11.89 2.32
CA PRO A 141 11.65 12.36 1.89
C PRO A 141 11.60 12.78 0.41
N GLU A 142 12.73 13.20 -0.16
CA GLU A 142 12.87 13.49 -1.59
C GLU A 142 12.59 12.25 -2.46
N LYS A 143 13.05 11.07 -2.07
CA LYS A 143 12.76 9.82 -2.81
C LYS A 143 11.27 9.44 -2.74
N ARG A 144 10.62 9.70 -1.59
CA ARG A 144 9.17 9.55 -1.49
C ARG A 144 8.45 10.47 -2.45
N ALA A 145 8.86 11.74 -2.49
CA ALA A 145 8.27 12.74 -3.40
C ALA A 145 8.45 12.37 -4.87
N GLU A 146 9.63 11.87 -5.27
CA GLU A 146 9.90 11.39 -6.63
C GLU A 146 8.99 10.21 -7.00
N MET A 147 8.87 9.20 -6.11
CA MET A 147 7.97 8.07 -6.31
C MET A 147 6.51 8.53 -6.47
N ILE A 148 6.05 9.42 -5.60
CA ILE A 148 4.69 9.97 -5.63
C ILE A 148 4.44 10.73 -6.95
N ALA A 149 5.40 11.50 -7.43
CA ALA A 149 5.29 12.18 -8.71
C ALA A 149 5.09 11.19 -9.86
N LYS A 150 5.83 10.08 -9.88
CA LYS A 150 5.65 8.99 -10.85
C LYS A 150 4.29 8.32 -10.74
N GLN A 151 3.81 8.10 -9.52
CA GLN A 151 2.47 7.55 -9.28
C GLN A 151 1.39 8.45 -9.88
N HIS A 152 1.44 9.75 -9.62
CA HIS A 152 0.46 10.71 -10.14
C HIS A 152 0.55 10.91 -11.66
N GLU A 153 1.71 10.68 -12.27
CA GLU A 153 1.85 10.68 -13.73
C GLU A 153 1.16 9.47 -14.37
N LYS A 154 1.21 8.31 -13.71
CA LYS A 154 0.72 7.03 -14.27
C LYS A 154 -0.72 6.73 -13.91
N ILE A 155 -1.19 7.12 -12.74
CA ILE A 155 -2.50 6.77 -12.21
C ILE A 155 -3.48 7.91 -12.45
N ASP A 156 -4.52 7.61 -13.20
CA ASP A 156 -5.62 8.54 -13.45
C ASP A 156 -6.70 8.38 -12.36
N PRO A 157 -6.89 9.36 -11.48
CA PRO A 157 -7.90 9.28 -10.41
C PRO A 157 -9.34 9.22 -10.94
N ASP A 158 -9.56 9.67 -12.18
CA ASP A 158 -10.86 9.67 -12.87
C ASP A 158 -11.11 8.38 -13.68
N CYS A 159 -10.26 7.37 -13.61
CA CYS A 159 -10.33 6.20 -14.47
C CYS A 159 -11.71 5.50 -14.42
N ALA A 160 -12.33 5.38 -13.25
CA ALA A 160 -13.65 4.76 -13.11
C ALA A 160 -14.75 5.54 -13.88
N ARG A 161 -14.74 6.87 -13.79
CA ARG A 161 -15.65 7.73 -14.55
C ARG A 161 -15.43 7.59 -16.05
N LYS A 162 -14.18 7.64 -16.50
CA LYS A 162 -13.83 7.47 -17.92
C LYS A 162 -14.27 6.11 -18.48
N ILE A 163 -14.09 5.03 -17.69
CA ILE A 163 -14.58 3.70 -18.08
C ILE A 163 -16.11 3.69 -18.18
N ALA A 164 -16.81 4.26 -17.20
CA ALA A 164 -18.27 4.35 -17.23
C ALA A 164 -18.77 5.14 -18.47
N ASP A 165 -18.15 6.26 -18.81
CA ASP A 165 -18.47 7.07 -19.98
C ASP A 165 -18.29 6.28 -21.29
N ILE A 166 -17.18 5.49 -21.38
CA ILE A 166 -16.94 4.61 -22.54
C ILE A 166 -18.05 3.56 -22.66
N LEU A 167 -18.42 2.91 -21.55
CA LEU A 167 -19.46 1.89 -21.54
C LEU A 167 -20.82 2.46 -21.93
N ILE A 168 -21.19 3.61 -21.38
CA ILE A 168 -22.45 4.29 -21.69
C ILE A 168 -22.50 4.67 -23.18
N ARG A 169 -21.43 5.28 -23.70
CA ARG A 169 -21.33 5.62 -25.12
C ARG A 169 -21.50 4.41 -26.01
N ARG A 170 -20.74 3.34 -25.76
CA ARG A 170 -20.83 2.09 -26.54
C ARG A 170 -22.22 1.48 -26.49
N THR A 171 -22.85 1.46 -25.30
CA THR A 171 -24.21 0.94 -25.16
C THR A 171 -25.21 1.75 -25.97
N ASN A 172 -25.12 3.09 -25.94
CA ASN A 172 -26.00 3.96 -26.71
C ASN A 172 -25.81 3.76 -28.23
N GLU A 173 -24.56 3.65 -28.69
CA GLU A 173 -24.26 3.34 -30.11
C GLU A 173 -24.92 2.03 -30.54
N MET A 174 -24.77 0.96 -29.73
CA MET A 174 -25.38 -0.36 -30.01
C MET A 174 -26.92 -0.33 -30.01
N MET A 175 -27.52 0.51 -29.17
CA MET A 175 -28.99 0.66 -29.07
C MET A 175 -29.58 1.70 -30.06
N GLY A 176 -28.75 2.31 -30.91
CA GLY A 176 -29.19 3.40 -31.82
C GLY A 176 -29.68 4.67 -31.11
N ARG A 177 -29.29 4.87 -29.84
CA ARG A 177 -29.63 6.05 -29.03
C ARG A 177 -28.59 7.13 -29.25
N LYS A 178 -29.03 8.41 -29.43
CA LYS A 178 -28.13 9.56 -29.43
C LYS A 178 -27.50 9.68 -28.06
N THR A 179 -26.16 9.77 -27.99
CA THR A 179 -25.45 10.21 -26.77
C THR A 179 -25.87 11.64 -26.46
N PRO A 180 -26.19 11.96 -25.19
CA PRO A 180 -26.30 13.37 -24.80
C PRO A 180 -24.95 14.05 -25.08
N ASP A 181 -24.99 15.22 -25.73
CA ASP A 181 -23.78 16.03 -25.91
C ASP A 181 -23.16 16.35 -24.54
N ALA A 182 -21.83 16.14 -24.41
CA ALA A 182 -21.07 16.41 -23.24
C ALA A 182 -20.82 17.90 -23.00
#